data_df22ad42aec57cadd8abda8f609e9757
#
_entry.id   df22ad42aec57cadd8abda8f609e9757
#
_cell.length_a   1.000
_cell.length_b   1.000
_cell.length_c   1.000
_cell.angle_alpha   90.00
_cell.angle_beta   90.00
_cell.angle_gamma   90.00
#
_symmetry.space_group_name_H-M   'P 1'
#
loop_
_entity.id
_entity.type
_entity.pdbx_description
1 polymer ?
#
loop_
_entity_poly.entity_id
_entity_poly.type
_entity_poly.pdbx_seq_one_letter_code
_entity_poly.pdbx_strand_id
1 'polypeptide(L)'
;VALMFFINYLDRTAIGFAAPNGMNEDLALSAAQFGFASGVFFIGYILLEVPSNLALNKFGARRWLARIMVTWGIVAVLFTWVANFEQLAILRFVLGVAEAGFFPGAILFLSLWVPAKHRSKILALFYLAQPLTTVIGAPLAGWLIGQHGVFFGLEGWRFMFLGVGLPAILIGVIAWFYLKDRPADAKWLTTEEQVWLTAALAHEKATTEQKQGHVSLKHAFTSGRVWMLAFIYFGFIYGLYALGFFLPTIIEGFQETFGTEFNVMQKGLITAIPYVPAAIALYFWSRDATRRGLKTWHIVIPAIVGAVSIPLALFANSPALTIAIIAVTAMAIFAALPNFWTLPTQFLTGAAAAAGIALINTVGNLAGFSAPYITGAVADLTKVGDTPQYVVPMFIVGGFMMISATLMVILSKQRSSRELRVSHDDLTGKTR
;
A
#
# COMPACT_ATOMS: atom_id res chain seq x y z
N VAL A 1 11.25 10.27 -7.67
CA VAL A 1 10.79 9.43 -6.56
C VAL A 1 9.34 8.94 -6.79
N ALA A 2 8.40 9.79 -7.24
CA ALA A 2 7.03 9.33 -7.55
C ALA A 2 6.99 8.26 -8.65
N LEU A 3 7.79 8.40 -9.73
CA LEU A 3 7.95 7.36 -10.75
C LEU A 3 8.54 6.06 -10.18
N MET A 4 9.51 6.17 -9.27
CA MET A 4 10.08 5.00 -8.58
C MET A 4 9.00 4.27 -7.77
N PHE A 5 8.12 5.02 -7.08
CA PHE A 5 7.00 4.45 -6.31
C PHE A 5 5.94 3.83 -7.22
N PHE A 6 5.65 4.47 -8.36
CA PHE A 6 4.76 3.91 -9.38
C PHE A 6 5.23 2.53 -9.84
N ILE A 7 6.51 2.39 -10.21
CA ILE A 7 7.07 1.10 -10.66
C ILE A 7 7.11 0.09 -9.51
N ASN A 8 7.44 0.53 -8.30
CA ASN A 8 7.43 -0.32 -7.12
C ASN A 8 6.04 -0.95 -6.87
N TYR A 9 4.99 -0.12 -6.94
CA TYR A 9 3.64 -0.62 -6.70
C TYR A 9 3.11 -1.47 -7.86
N LEU A 10 3.53 -1.17 -9.09
CA LEU A 10 3.23 -1.97 -10.27
C LEU A 10 3.81 -3.38 -10.14
N ASP A 11 5.09 -3.50 -9.78
CA ASP A 11 5.76 -4.78 -9.59
C ASP A 11 5.12 -5.60 -8.46
N ARG A 12 4.81 -4.94 -7.34
CA ARG A 12 4.15 -5.58 -6.19
C ARG A 12 2.80 -6.21 -6.56
N THR A 13 2.02 -5.58 -7.42
CA THR A 13 0.69 -6.05 -7.84
C THR A 13 0.70 -6.91 -9.10
N ALA A 14 1.83 -6.98 -9.81
CA ALA A 14 1.98 -7.71 -11.08
C ALA A 14 1.52 -9.18 -11.00
N ILE A 15 1.81 -9.86 -9.90
CA ILE A 15 1.41 -11.25 -9.69
C ILE A 15 -0.14 -11.44 -9.73
N GLY A 16 -0.90 -10.44 -9.29
CA GLY A 16 -2.37 -10.45 -9.36
C GLY A 16 -2.90 -10.43 -10.80
N PHE A 17 -2.16 -9.78 -11.72
CA PHE A 17 -2.49 -9.80 -13.16
C PHE A 17 -2.00 -11.07 -13.85
N ALA A 18 -0.85 -11.61 -13.43
CA ALA A 18 -0.30 -12.84 -13.99
C ALA A 18 -1.19 -14.06 -13.68
N ALA A 19 -1.74 -14.13 -12.47
CA ALA A 19 -2.48 -15.26 -11.94
C ALA A 19 -3.60 -15.77 -12.89
N PRO A 20 -4.63 -14.95 -13.23
CA PRO A 20 -5.71 -15.38 -14.11
C PRO A 20 -5.35 -15.42 -15.60
N ASN A 21 -4.13 -15.04 -15.95
CA ASN A 21 -3.68 -14.94 -17.34
C ASN A 21 -2.50 -15.89 -17.64
N GLY A 22 -2.69 -17.15 -17.22
CA GLY A 22 -1.81 -18.28 -17.57
C GLY A 22 -0.85 -18.70 -16.45
N MET A 23 -0.49 -17.86 -15.49
CA MET A 23 0.49 -18.23 -14.46
C MET A 23 -0.04 -19.36 -13.55
N ASN A 24 -1.30 -19.28 -13.11
CA ASN A 24 -1.87 -20.31 -12.24
C ASN A 24 -1.96 -21.67 -12.94
N GLU A 25 -2.27 -21.67 -14.22
CA GLU A 25 -2.34 -22.89 -15.04
C GLU A 25 -0.94 -23.47 -15.27
N ASP A 26 0.02 -22.66 -15.73
CA ASP A 26 1.40 -23.04 -16.00
C ASP A 26 2.10 -23.66 -14.78
N LEU A 27 1.87 -23.08 -13.60
CA LEU A 27 2.50 -23.50 -12.37
C LEU A 27 1.62 -24.42 -11.52
N ALA A 28 0.44 -24.79 -12.01
CA ALA A 28 -0.59 -25.62 -11.36
C ALA A 28 -0.90 -25.13 -9.92
N LEU A 29 -1.12 -23.81 -9.76
CA LEU A 29 -1.32 -23.19 -8.45
C LEU A 29 -2.78 -23.30 -8.00
N SER A 30 -2.98 -23.74 -6.76
CA SER A 30 -4.25 -23.52 -6.07
C SER A 30 -4.43 -22.07 -5.64
N ALA A 31 -5.65 -21.65 -5.31
CA ALA A 31 -5.90 -20.30 -4.80
C ALA A 31 -5.16 -20.04 -3.48
N ALA A 32 -5.00 -21.05 -2.62
CA ALA A 32 -4.19 -20.98 -1.39
C ALA A 32 -2.71 -20.76 -1.70
N GLN A 33 -2.15 -21.48 -2.66
CA GLN A 33 -0.76 -21.34 -3.09
C GLN A 33 -0.49 -19.96 -3.70
N PHE A 34 -1.38 -19.48 -4.57
CA PHE A 34 -1.32 -18.12 -5.10
C PHE A 34 -1.39 -17.07 -3.98
N GLY A 35 -2.34 -17.23 -3.04
CA GLY A 35 -2.49 -16.34 -1.90
C GLY A 35 -1.25 -16.33 -1.01
N PHE A 36 -0.64 -17.50 -0.73
CA PHE A 36 0.61 -17.61 0.02
C PHE A 36 1.77 -16.91 -0.71
N ALA A 37 1.97 -17.20 -2.00
CA ALA A 37 3.02 -16.58 -2.79
C ALA A 37 2.86 -15.06 -2.86
N SER A 38 1.62 -14.56 -2.99
CA SER A 38 1.33 -13.13 -2.97
C SER A 38 1.66 -12.49 -1.62
N GLY A 39 1.35 -13.19 -0.52
CA GLY A 39 1.52 -12.71 0.84
C GLY A 39 2.95 -12.80 1.38
N VAL A 40 3.71 -13.87 1.07
CA VAL A 40 5.05 -14.12 1.65
C VAL A 40 6.05 -13.00 1.35
N PHE A 41 5.82 -12.23 0.30
CA PHE A 41 6.51 -10.97 0.04
C PHE A 41 6.55 -10.06 1.27
N PHE A 42 5.42 -9.89 1.96
CA PHE A 42 5.34 -8.98 3.12
C PHE A 42 6.13 -9.47 4.31
N ILE A 43 6.31 -10.77 4.46
CA ILE A 43 7.17 -11.34 5.51
C ILE A 43 8.63 -10.93 5.25
N GLY A 44 9.12 -11.10 4.02
CA GLY A 44 10.46 -10.64 3.63
C GLY A 44 10.62 -9.12 3.81
N TYR A 45 9.61 -8.36 3.43
CA TYR A 45 9.57 -6.91 3.56
C TYR A 45 9.68 -6.45 5.02
N ILE A 46 8.85 -6.99 5.93
CA ILE A 46 8.83 -6.63 7.36
C ILE A 46 10.17 -6.96 8.04
N LEU A 47 10.74 -8.12 7.74
CA LEU A 47 12.00 -8.56 8.35
C LEU A 47 13.16 -7.60 8.05
N LEU A 48 13.20 -7.04 6.86
CA LEU A 48 14.30 -6.18 6.40
C LEU A 48 13.97 -4.68 6.40
N GLU A 49 12.74 -4.26 6.71
CA GLU A 49 12.34 -2.85 6.68
C GLU A 49 13.21 -1.99 7.61
N VAL A 50 13.39 -2.39 8.87
CA VAL A 50 14.20 -1.64 9.83
C VAL A 50 15.69 -1.69 9.49
N PRO A 51 16.33 -2.85 9.24
CA PRO A 51 17.71 -2.90 8.79
C PRO A 51 17.99 -2.07 7.55
N SER A 52 17.08 -2.10 6.57
CA SER A 52 17.21 -1.34 5.33
C SER A 52 17.18 0.18 5.57
N ASN A 53 16.31 0.65 6.47
CA ASN A 53 16.26 2.08 6.83
C ASN A 53 17.49 2.54 7.61
N LEU A 54 18.07 1.69 8.44
CA LEU A 54 19.35 1.99 9.10
C LEU A 54 20.49 2.10 8.08
N ALA A 55 20.51 1.20 7.10
CA ALA A 55 21.49 1.23 6.02
C ALA A 55 21.29 2.47 5.12
N LEU A 56 20.05 2.90 4.85
CA LEU A 56 19.77 4.14 4.11
C LEU A 56 20.36 5.37 4.81
N ASN A 57 20.25 5.47 6.14
CA ASN A 57 20.85 6.54 6.91
C ASN A 57 22.39 6.51 6.85
N LYS A 58 23.01 5.32 6.79
CA LYS A 58 24.47 5.16 6.75
C LYS A 58 25.06 5.44 5.35
N PHE A 59 24.41 4.94 4.30
CA PHE A 59 24.94 4.97 2.92
C PHE A 59 24.42 6.13 2.07
N GLY A 60 23.44 6.90 2.59
CA GLY A 60 22.73 7.95 1.86
C GLY A 60 21.52 7.44 1.10
N ALA A 61 20.48 8.30 1.03
CA ALA A 61 19.20 7.93 0.45
C ALA A 61 19.29 7.63 -1.05
N ARG A 62 20.08 8.44 -1.81
CA ARG A 62 20.31 8.25 -3.23
C ARG A 62 20.80 6.86 -3.59
N ARG A 63 21.95 6.48 -2.98
CA ARG A 63 22.60 5.19 -3.27
C ARG A 63 21.75 4.03 -2.83
N TRP A 64 21.12 4.17 -1.67
CA TRP A 64 20.32 3.09 -1.10
C TRP A 64 19.01 2.84 -1.85
N LEU A 65 18.25 3.89 -2.21
CA LEU A 65 17.05 3.77 -3.03
C LEU A 65 17.35 3.22 -4.43
N ALA A 66 18.43 3.68 -5.06
CA ALA A 66 18.87 3.17 -6.35
C ALA A 66 19.25 1.68 -6.28
N ARG A 67 19.99 1.27 -5.23
CA ARG A 67 20.32 -0.16 -4.98
C ARG A 67 19.05 -0.98 -4.80
N ILE A 68 18.10 -0.52 -3.97
CA ILE A 68 16.82 -1.18 -3.77
C ILE A 68 16.15 -1.41 -5.13
N MET A 69 16.02 -0.38 -5.97
CA MET A 69 15.38 -0.52 -7.29
C MET A 69 16.08 -1.53 -8.21
N VAL A 70 17.40 -1.49 -8.29
CA VAL A 70 18.15 -2.42 -9.14
C VAL A 70 18.00 -3.85 -8.63
N THR A 71 18.12 -4.07 -7.31
CA THR A 71 18.04 -5.43 -6.74
C THR A 71 16.65 -6.03 -6.89
N TRP A 72 15.57 -5.26 -6.61
CA TRP A 72 14.23 -5.82 -6.82
C TRP A 72 13.93 -6.02 -8.31
N GLY A 73 14.35 -5.09 -9.20
CA GLY A 73 14.16 -5.24 -10.63
C GLY A 73 14.82 -6.50 -11.19
N ILE A 74 16.02 -6.85 -10.68
CA ILE A 74 16.67 -8.13 -11.03
C ILE A 74 15.79 -9.29 -10.56
N VAL A 75 15.30 -9.27 -9.32
CA VAL A 75 14.43 -10.34 -8.80
C VAL A 75 13.13 -10.42 -9.60
N ALA A 76 12.53 -9.28 -9.98
CA ALA A 76 11.34 -9.24 -10.83
C ALA A 76 11.57 -9.88 -12.20
N VAL A 77 12.72 -9.63 -12.82
CA VAL A 77 13.13 -10.30 -14.08
C VAL A 77 13.26 -11.80 -13.89
N LEU A 78 13.75 -12.29 -12.75
CA LEU A 78 13.90 -13.72 -12.48
C LEU A 78 12.56 -14.48 -12.45
N PHE A 79 11.43 -13.81 -12.19
CA PHE A 79 10.11 -14.46 -12.30
C PHE A 79 9.80 -14.99 -13.69
N THR A 80 10.44 -14.47 -14.72
CA THR A 80 10.32 -14.96 -16.10
C THR A 80 10.64 -16.45 -16.24
N TRP A 81 11.52 -16.99 -15.38
CA TRP A 81 12.00 -18.39 -15.45
C TRP A 81 11.45 -19.28 -14.33
N VAL A 82 10.48 -18.82 -13.55
CA VAL A 82 9.84 -19.64 -12.51
C VAL A 82 9.12 -20.83 -13.14
N ALA A 83 9.34 -22.04 -12.59
CA ALA A 83 8.80 -23.28 -13.10
C ALA A 83 7.86 -24.01 -12.13
N ASN A 84 7.79 -23.60 -10.86
CA ASN A 84 6.96 -24.24 -9.84
C ASN A 84 6.63 -23.29 -8.68
N PHE A 85 5.73 -23.73 -7.80
CA PHE A 85 5.29 -22.97 -6.62
C PHE A 85 6.43 -22.58 -5.69
N GLU A 86 7.36 -23.48 -5.40
CA GLU A 86 8.45 -23.24 -4.45
C GLU A 86 9.36 -22.10 -4.93
N GLN A 87 9.73 -22.10 -6.22
CA GLN A 87 10.51 -21.03 -6.82
C GLN A 87 9.76 -19.70 -6.79
N LEU A 88 8.46 -19.72 -7.09
CA LEU A 88 7.60 -18.55 -7.00
C LEU A 88 7.59 -17.98 -5.59
N ALA A 89 7.35 -18.79 -4.57
CA ALA A 89 7.30 -18.39 -3.18
C ALA A 89 8.65 -17.84 -2.69
N ILE A 90 9.76 -18.51 -3.02
CA ILE A 90 11.11 -18.06 -2.68
C ILE A 90 11.41 -16.70 -3.32
N LEU A 91 11.15 -16.54 -4.62
CA LEU A 91 11.39 -15.27 -5.29
C LEU A 91 10.48 -14.16 -4.78
N ARG A 92 9.22 -14.44 -4.40
CA ARG A 92 8.34 -13.47 -3.76
C ARG A 92 8.87 -13.03 -2.39
N PHE A 93 9.40 -13.94 -1.57
CA PHE A 93 10.06 -13.60 -0.33
C PHE A 93 11.30 -12.74 -0.57
N VAL A 94 12.17 -13.13 -1.50
CA VAL A 94 13.39 -12.39 -1.87
C VAL A 94 13.05 -11.02 -2.45
N LEU A 95 11.97 -10.89 -3.22
CA LEU A 95 11.46 -9.62 -3.70
C LEU A 95 11.08 -8.70 -2.54
N GLY A 96 10.38 -9.23 -1.53
CA GLY A 96 10.05 -8.49 -0.31
C GLY A 96 11.28 -7.98 0.43
N VAL A 97 12.31 -8.84 0.58
CA VAL A 97 13.61 -8.47 1.14
C VAL A 97 14.29 -7.37 0.31
N ALA A 98 14.27 -7.49 -1.03
CA ALA A 98 14.90 -6.53 -1.93
C ALA A 98 14.22 -5.15 -1.91
N GLU A 99 12.87 -5.11 -1.82
CA GLU A 99 12.07 -3.89 -1.76
C GLU A 99 12.05 -3.24 -0.36
N ALA A 100 12.43 -3.98 0.68
CA ALA A 100 12.32 -3.52 2.06
C ALA A 100 12.99 -2.17 2.28
N GLY A 101 12.26 -1.26 2.93
CA GLY A 101 12.73 0.10 3.23
C GLY A 101 12.58 1.10 2.09
N PHE A 102 12.06 0.71 0.91
CA PHE A 102 11.87 1.66 -0.18
C PHE A 102 10.88 2.78 0.19
N PHE A 103 9.69 2.43 0.66
CA PHE A 103 8.64 3.40 0.97
C PHE A 103 9.05 4.39 2.08
N PRO A 104 9.48 3.95 3.28
CA PRO A 104 9.95 4.87 4.30
C PRO A 104 11.21 5.63 3.87
N GLY A 105 12.08 5.00 3.08
CA GLY A 105 13.26 5.65 2.51
C GLY A 105 12.90 6.77 1.51
N ALA A 106 11.88 6.57 0.71
CA ALA A 106 11.37 7.60 -0.21
C ALA A 106 10.78 8.79 0.56
N ILE A 107 10.03 8.54 1.64
CA ILE A 107 9.49 9.59 2.51
C ILE A 107 10.64 10.35 3.18
N LEU A 108 11.65 9.66 3.69
CA LEU A 108 12.83 10.30 4.27
C LEU A 108 13.55 11.15 3.22
N PHE A 109 13.80 10.63 2.03
CA PHE A 109 14.39 11.39 0.94
C PHE A 109 13.62 12.68 0.64
N LEU A 110 12.29 12.62 0.52
CA LEU A 110 11.45 13.78 0.31
C LEU A 110 11.57 14.80 1.48
N SER A 111 11.73 14.31 2.71
CA SER A 111 11.90 15.19 3.88
C SER A 111 13.26 15.93 3.89
N LEU A 112 14.28 15.38 3.24
CA LEU A 112 15.59 16.03 3.08
C LEU A 112 15.59 17.13 2.01
N TRP A 113 14.52 17.22 1.20
CA TRP A 113 14.40 18.17 0.10
C TRP A 113 13.28 19.19 0.28
N VAL A 114 12.24 18.83 1.04
CA VAL A 114 11.02 19.62 1.13
C VAL A 114 10.81 20.14 2.55
N PRO A 115 10.82 21.46 2.77
CA PRO A 115 10.50 22.07 4.06
C PRO A 115 9.11 21.64 4.55
N ALA A 116 8.91 21.55 5.87
CA ALA A 116 7.68 21.06 6.53
C ALA A 116 6.42 21.75 6.01
N LYS A 117 6.49 23.05 5.73
CA LYS A 117 5.37 23.86 5.19
C LYS A 117 4.78 23.28 3.90
N HIS A 118 5.60 22.65 3.05
CA HIS A 118 5.18 22.12 1.73
C HIS A 118 5.15 20.61 1.68
N ARG A 119 5.68 19.92 2.71
CA ARG A 119 5.86 18.46 2.75
C ARG A 119 4.55 17.70 2.62
N SER A 120 3.49 18.14 3.28
CA SER A 120 2.16 17.48 3.20
C SER A 120 1.61 17.43 1.78
N LYS A 121 1.78 18.52 1.02
CA LYS A 121 1.34 18.59 -0.39
C LYS A 121 2.15 17.63 -1.28
N ILE A 122 3.45 17.57 -1.10
CA ILE A 122 4.33 16.68 -1.87
C ILE A 122 4.08 15.21 -1.52
N LEU A 123 3.87 14.90 -0.24
CA LEU A 123 3.50 13.55 0.19
C LEU A 123 2.13 13.14 -0.36
N ALA A 124 1.15 14.03 -0.40
CA ALA A 124 -0.15 13.74 -1.02
C ALA A 124 -0.01 13.39 -2.51
N LEU A 125 0.82 14.13 -3.26
CA LEU A 125 1.14 13.81 -4.66
C LEU A 125 1.89 12.48 -4.79
N PHE A 126 2.76 12.17 -3.85
CA PHE A 126 3.48 10.90 -3.82
C PHE A 126 2.52 9.73 -3.58
N TYR A 127 1.59 9.85 -2.62
CA TYR A 127 0.57 8.84 -2.35
C TYR A 127 -0.43 8.65 -3.51
N LEU A 128 -0.71 9.71 -4.29
CA LEU A 128 -1.58 9.63 -5.46
C LEU A 128 -1.02 8.67 -6.53
N ALA A 129 0.30 8.43 -6.54
CA ALA A 129 0.89 7.45 -7.43
C ALA A 129 0.30 6.03 -7.22
N GLN A 130 -0.14 5.68 -6.01
CA GLN A 130 -0.64 4.33 -5.71
C GLN A 130 -1.92 3.97 -6.51
N PRO A 131 -3.04 4.69 -6.44
CA PRO A 131 -4.19 4.38 -7.29
C PRO A 131 -3.90 4.60 -8.78
N LEU A 132 -3.07 5.59 -9.15
CA LEU A 132 -2.67 5.82 -10.54
C LEU A 132 -1.83 4.65 -11.09
N THR A 133 -1.07 3.96 -10.25
CA THR A 133 -0.34 2.75 -10.66
C THR A 133 -1.31 1.69 -11.16
N THR A 134 -2.45 1.49 -10.51
CA THR A 134 -3.43 0.51 -10.99
C THR A 134 -4.17 1.02 -12.24
N VAL A 135 -4.51 2.31 -12.29
CA VAL A 135 -5.18 2.92 -13.47
C VAL A 135 -4.35 2.77 -14.75
N ILE A 136 -3.04 2.96 -14.65
CA ILE A 136 -2.13 2.89 -15.80
C ILE A 136 -1.53 1.48 -15.92
N GLY A 137 -1.17 0.88 -14.79
CA GLY A 137 -0.44 -0.38 -14.74
C GLY A 137 -1.29 -1.59 -15.10
N ALA A 138 -2.60 -1.59 -14.79
CA ALA A 138 -3.45 -2.71 -15.14
C ALA A 138 -3.64 -2.84 -16.68
N PRO A 139 -3.93 -1.77 -17.43
CA PRO A 139 -3.90 -1.82 -18.90
C PRO A 139 -2.51 -2.16 -19.45
N LEU A 140 -1.43 -1.63 -18.86
CA LEU A 140 -0.07 -1.95 -19.27
C LEU A 140 0.26 -3.44 -19.05
N ALA A 141 -0.11 -4.01 -17.92
CA ALA A 141 0.05 -5.44 -17.64
C ALA A 141 -0.74 -6.28 -18.65
N GLY A 142 -2.00 -5.90 -18.92
CA GLY A 142 -2.84 -6.55 -19.94
C GLY A 142 -2.20 -6.50 -21.34
N TRP A 143 -1.61 -5.37 -21.72
CA TRP A 143 -0.89 -5.25 -22.99
C TRP A 143 0.35 -6.11 -23.03
N LEU A 144 1.18 -6.10 -21.98
CA LEU A 144 2.38 -6.94 -21.89
C LEU A 144 2.04 -8.42 -21.95
N ILE A 145 1.03 -8.87 -21.22
CA ILE A 145 0.57 -10.27 -21.25
C ILE A 145 0.04 -10.66 -22.63
N GLY A 146 -0.62 -9.73 -23.33
CA GLY A 146 -1.11 -9.93 -24.68
C GLY A 146 -0.01 -10.15 -25.75
N GLN A 147 1.28 -9.93 -25.40
CA GLN A 147 2.42 -10.18 -26.28
C GLN A 147 2.90 -11.65 -26.23
N HIS A 148 2.03 -12.59 -25.89
CA HIS A 148 2.34 -14.02 -25.86
C HIS A 148 3.07 -14.51 -27.12
N GLY A 149 4.19 -15.18 -26.95
CA GLY A 149 4.99 -15.75 -28.05
C GLY A 149 5.73 -14.74 -28.93
N VAL A 150 5.48 -13.44 -28.85
CA VAL A 150 6.11 -12.41 -29.70
C VAL A 150 7.58 -12.24 -29.39
N PHE A 151 7.97 -12.32 -28.12
CA PHE A 151 9.36 -12.17 -27.68
C PHE A 151 9.90 -13.48 -27.10
N PHE A 152 10.90 -14.03 -27.72
CA PHE A 152 11.60 -15.25 -27.28
C PHE A 152 10.70 -16.48 -27.01
N GLY A 153 9.47 -16.50 -27.56
CA GLY A 153 8.51 -17.58 -27.31
C GLY A 153 7.98 -17.65 -25.88
N LEU A 154 8.13 -16.56 -25.08
CA LEU A 154 7.70 -16.51 -23.70
C LEU A 154 6.18 -16.47 -23.59
N GLU A 155 5.64 -17.15 -22.56
CA GLU A 155 4.28 -16.95 -22.09
C GLU A 155 4.03 -15.49 -21.71
N GLY A 156 2.83 -14.97 -21.97
CA GLY A 156 2.53 -13.56 -21.78
C GLY A 156 2.78 -13.06 -20.35
N TRP A 157 2.43 -13.85 -19.34
CA TRP A 157 2.69 -13.50 -17.94
C TRP A 157 4.20 -13.43 -17.61
N ARG A 158 5.02 -14.26 -18.24
CA ARG A 158 6.49 -14.24 -18.10
C ARG A 158 7.08 -12.99 -18.73
N PHE A 159 6.59 -12.62 -19.93
CA PHE A 159 6.99 -11.39 -20.60
C PHE A 159 6.59 -10.15 -19.81
N MET A 160 5.44 -10.16 -19.12
CA MET A 160 5.01 -9.07 -18.24
C MET A 160 6.03 -8.83 -17.11
N PHE A 161 6.51 -9.86 -16.43
CA PHE A 161 7.54 -9.69 -15.39
C PHE A 161 8.85 -9.12 -15.94
N LEU A 162 9.25 -9.52 -17.13
CA LEU A 162 10.38 -8.90 -17.84
C LEU A 162 10.12 -7.42 -18.11
N GLY A 163 8.91 -7.09 -18.60
CA GLY A 163 8.50 -5.73 -18.94
C GLY A 163 8.33 -4.79 -17.75
N VAL A 164 8.13 -5.33 -16.53
CA VAL A 164 8.08 -4.56 -15.28
C VAL A 164 9.45 -4.47 -14.63
N GLY A 165 10.22 -5.55 -14.60
CA GLY A 165 11.51 -5.61 -13.93
C GLY A 165 12.62 -4.81 -14.63
N LEU A 166 12.70 -4.86 -15.98
CA LEU A 166 13.73 -4.13 -16.73
C LEU A 166 13.63 -2.59 -16.53
N PRO A 167 12.45 -1.95 -16.61
CA PRO A 167 12.33 -0.52 -16.30
C PRO A 167 12.74 -0.19 -14.86
N ALA A 168 12.49 -1.08 -13.88
CA ALA A 168 12.94 -0.87 -12.51
C ALA A 168 14.47 -0.82 -12.41
N ILE A 169 15.18 -1.74 -13.07
CA ILE A 169 16.64 -1.74 -13.16
C ILE A 169 17.14 -0.45 -13.80
N LEU A 170 16.60 -0.09 -14.96
CA LEU A 170 17.00 1.09 -15.71
C LEU A 170 16.82 2.38 -14.88
N ILE A 171 15.66 2.55 -14.26
CA ILE A 171 15.37 3.72 -13.43
C ILE A 171 16.21 3.71 -12.16
N GLY A 172 16.50 2.54 -11.59
CA GLY A 172 17.44 2.40 -10.49
C GLY A 172 18.85 2.89 -10.84
N VAL A 173 19.35 2.50 -12.01
CA VAL A 173 20.65 2.97 -12.53
C VAL A 173 20.61 4.48 -12.80
N ILE A 174 19.56 5.00 -13.44
CA ILE A 174 19.39 6.44 -13.66
C ILE A 174 19.36 7.18 -12.31
N ALA A 175 18.61 6.69 -11.33
CA ALA A 175 18.49 7.29 -10.01
C ALA A 175 19.86 7.38 -9.29
N TRP A 176 20.73 6.37 -9.47
CA TRP A 176 22.07 6.37 -8.91
C TRP A 176 22.90 7.59 -9.33
N PHE A 177 22.78 8.03 -10.56
CA PHE A 177 23.53 9.17 -11.10
C PHE A 177 22.77 10.48 -10.99
N TYR A 178 21.46 10.47 -11.16
CA TYR A 178 20.61 11.67 -11.22
C TYR A 178 20.23 12.22 -9.85
N LEU A 179 19.83 11.39 -8.89
CA LEU A 179 19.43 11.86 -7.57
C LEU A 179 20.62 12.50 -6.83
N LYS A 180 20.31 13.43 -5.94
CA LYS A 180 21.27 14.06 -5.04
C LYS A 180 20.79 13.86 -3.60
N ASP A 181 21.72 13.62 -2.66
CA ASP A 181 21.36 13.39 -1.27
C ASP A 181 20.96 14.69 -0.55
N ARG A 182 21.52 15.82 -0.97
CA ARG A 182 21.31 17.13 -0.32
C ARG A 182 21.06 18.24 -1.34
N PRO A 183 20.29 19.29 -0.99
CA PRO A 183 20.12 20.46 -1.84
C PRO A 183 21.45 21.14 -2.21
N ALA A 184 22.43 21.15 -1.30
CA ALA A 184 23.77 21.70 -1.56
C ALA A 184 24.52 21.03 -2.73
N ASP A 185 24.19 19.77 -3.06
CA ASP A 185 24.80 19.00 -4.14
C ASP A 185 24.09 19.22 -5.49
N ALA A 186 23.00 19.99 -5.51
CA ALA A 186 22.12 20.15 -6.66
C ALA A 186 22.56 21.31 -7.57
N LYS A 187 23.37 21.00 -8.57
CA LYS A 187 23.92 21.99 -9.53
C LYS A 187 22.86 22.72 -10.38
N TRP A 188 21.61 22.29 -10.34
CA TRP A 188 20.47 22.90 -11.02
C TRP A 188 19.77 24.00 -10.20
N LEU A 189 20.09 24.11 -8.90
CA LEU A 189 19.66 25.21 -8.05
C LEU A 189 20.70 26.35 -8.12
N THR A 190 20.24 27.58 -8.05
CA THR A 190 21.12 28.72 -7.86
C THR A 190 21.80 28.70 -6.49
N THR A 191 22.92 29.39 -6.33
CA THR A 191 23.60 29.43 -5.04
C THR A 191 22.71 29.99 -3.92
N GLU A 192 21.88 30.98 -4.23
CA GLU A 192 20.94 31.59 -3.28
C GLU A 192 19.87 30.61 -2.85
N GLU A 193 19.28 29.84 -3.80
CA GLU A 193 18.30 28.78 -3.53
C GLU A 193 18.90 27.66 -2.70
N GLN A 194 20.14 27.24 -2.98
CA GLN A 194 20.85 26.21 -2.20
C GLN A 194 21.06 26.67 -0.75
N VAL A 195 21.54 27.89 -0.55
CA VAL A 195 21.76 28.45 0.79
C VAL A 195 20.46 28.57 1.55
N TRP A 196 19.45 29.16 0.94
CA TRP A 196 18.12 29.30 1.58
C TRP A 196 17.51 27.96 1.96
N LEU A 197 17.48 27.00 1.04
CA LEU A 197 16.87 25.70 1.27
C LEU A 197 17.63 24.90 2.34
N THR A 198 18.96 24.93 2.31
CA THR A 198 19.81 24.27 3.30
C THR A 198 19.61 24.87 4.69
N ALA A 199 19.55 26.20 4.80
CA ALA A 199 19.30 26.90 6.06
C ALA A 199 17.90 26.60 6.61
N ALA A 200 16.86 26.60 5.75
CA ALA A 200 15.48 26.30 6.15
C ALA A 200 15.35 24.87 6.72
N LEU A 201 15.95 23.88 6.05
CA LEU A 201 15.95 22.49 6.50
C LEU A 201 16.77 22.28 7.78
N ALA A 202 17.92 22.96 7.92
CA ALA A 202 18.75 22.92 9.13
C ALA A 202 18.00 23.51 10.34
N HIS A 203 17.34 24.66 10.16
CA HIS A 203 16.52 25.29 11.21
C HIS A 203 15.36 24.39 11.64
N GLU A 204 14.66 23.76 10.69
CA GLU A 204 13.59 22.81 10.99
C GLU A 204 14.11 21.62 11.80
N LYS A 205 15.25 21.04 11.39
CA LYS A 205 15.88 19.92 12.10
C LYS A 205 16.23 20.29 13.53
N ALA A 206 16.88 21.42 13.75
CA ALA A 206 17.24 21.91 15.09
C ALA A 206 16.02 22.14 15.97
N THR A 207 14.93 22.73 15.42
CA THR A 207 13.69 22.95 16.15
C THR A 207 13.00 21.65 16.53
N THR A 208 13.07 20.64 15.65
CA THR A 208 12.48 19.32 15.89
C THR A 208 13.27 18.57 16.96
N GLU A 209 14.59 18.57 16.90
CA GLU A 209 15.48 17.94 17.88
C GLU A 209 15.29 18.53 19.29
N GLN A 210 15.11 19.84 19.40
CA GLN A 210 14.83 20.51 20.69
C GLN A 210 13.47 20.11 21.29
N LYS A 211 12.47 19.81 20.46
CA LYS A 211 11.14 19.39 20.90
C LYS A 211 11.03 17.88 21.21
N GLN A 212 12.00 17.08 20.80
CA GLN A 212 12.04 15.65 21.07
C GLN A 212 12.48 15.38 22.51
N GLY A 213 11.55 15.52 23.48
CA GLY A 213 11.72 14.97 24.82
C GLY A 213 11.90 13.45 24.77
N HIS A 214 12.60 12.89 25.75
CA HIS A 214 12.82 11.44 25.89
C HIS A 214 11.50 10.70 26.21
N VAL A 215 10.69 10.43 25.18
CA VAL A 215 9.53 9.54 25.35
C VAL A 215 9.98 8.11 25.08
N SER A 216 9.77 7.23 26.08
CA SER A 216 10.21 5.84 26.05
C SER A 216 9.57 5.06 24.90
N LEU A 217 10.36 4.37 24.08
CA LEU A 217 9.91 3.40 23.07
C LEU A 217 8.92 2.39 23.64
N LYS A 218 9.16 1.93 24.89
CA LYS A 218 8.28 1.01 25.61
C LYS A 218 6.84 1.50 25.68
N HIS A 219 6.63 2.82 25.85
CA HIS A 219 5.29 3.40 25.91
C HIS A 219 4.49 3.24 24.61
N ALA A 220 5.13 3.31 23.45
CA ALA A 220 4.47 3.08 22.16
C ALA A 220 3.96 1.63 22.05
N PHE A 221 4.77 0.65 22.46
CA PHE A 221 4.40 -0.77 22.37
C PHE A 221 3.36 -1.20 23.41
N THR A 222 3.26 -0.52 24.55
CA THR A 222 2.29 -0.83 25.62
C THR A 222 0.99 -0.03 25.52
N SER A 223 0.92 0.95 24.62
CA SER A 223 -0.25 1.82 24.46
C SER A 223 -1.40 1.10 23.74
N GLY A 224 -2.51 0.85 24.43
CA GLY A 224 -3.72 0.28 23.83
C GLY A 224 -4.28 1.12 22.67
N ARG A 225 -4.02 2.45 22.65
CA ARG A 225 -4.40 3.31 21.53
C ARG A 225 -3.59 3.05 20.27
N VAL A 226 -2.29 2.79 20.41
CA VAL A 226 -1.42 2.44 19.27
C VAL A 226 -1.86 1.11 18.68
N TRP A 227 -2.18 0.12 19.51
CA TRP A 227 -2.71 -1.16 19.06
C TRP A 227 -4.09 -1.03 18.38
N MET A 228 -5.00 -0.20 18.92
CA MET A 228 -6.28 0.07 18.24
C MET A 228 -6.05 0.67 16.86
N LEU A 229 -5.15 1.66 16.72
CA LEU A 229 -4.82 2.22 15.41
C LEU A 229 -4.17 1.17 14.50
N ALA A 230 -3.30 0.32 15.04
CA ALA A 230 -2.69 -0.75 14.25
C ALA A 230 -3.75 -1.71 13.66
N PHE A 231 -4.75 -2.10 14.44
CA PHE A 231 -5.85 -2.94 13.95
C PHE A 231 -6.84 -2.20 13.04
N ILE A 232 -7.07 -0.89 13.23
CA ILE A 232 -7.84 -0.07 12.28
C ILE A 232 -7.12 -0.05 10.93
N TYR A 233 -5.81 0.18 10.92
CA TYR A 233 -5.00 0.20 9.71
C TYR A 233 -4.95 -1.18 9.05
N PHE A 234 -4.78 -2.24 9.85
CA PHE A 234 -4.81 -3.63 9.39
C PHE A 234 -6.06 -3.92 8.55
N GLY A 235 -7.27 -3.54 9.01
CA GLY A 235 -8.50 -3.83 8.28
C GLY A 235 -8.58 -3.09 6.93
N PHE A 236 -8.12 -1.84 6.83
CA PHE A 236 -8.05 -1.14 5.54
C PHE A 236 -7.02 -1.76 4.60
N ILE A 237 -5.85 -2.12 5.11
CA ILE A 237 -4.79 -2.75 4.31
C ILE A 237 -5.19 -4.17 3.89
N TYR A 238 -5.94 -4.88 4.74
CA TYR A 238 -6.51 -6.17 4.39
C TYR A 238 -7.45 -6.05 3.18
N GLY A 239 -8.38 -5.08 3.21
CA GLY A 239 -9.26 -4.80 2.07
C GLY A 239 -8.49 -4.36 0.82
N LEU A 240 -7.49 -3.50 0.97
CA LEU A 240 -6.66 -3.02 -0.14
C LEU A 240 -5.96 -4.17 -0.88
N TYR A 241 -5.33 -5.08 -0.16
CA TYR A 241 -4.58 -6.17 -0.77
C TYR A 241 -5.46 -7.34 -1.23
N ALA A 242 -6.55 -7.64 -0.50
CA ALA A 242 -7.53 -8.61 -1.00
C ALA A 242 -8.09 -8.15 -2.35
N LEU A 243 -8.51 -6.90 -2.47
CA LEU A 243 -8.98 -6.33 -3.74
C LEU A 243 -7.87 -6.30 -4.79
N GLY A 244 -6.69 -5.81 -4.44
CA GLY A 244 -5.58 -5.64 -5.40
C GLY A 244 -5.09 -6.93 -6.04
N PHE A 245 -5.06 -8.03 -5.29
CA PHE A 245 -4.58 -9.33 -5.80
C PHE A 245 -5.68 -10.17 -6.47
N PHE A 246 -6.93 -10.07 -6.00
CA PHE A 246 -8.00 -10.95 -6.50
C PHE A 246 -8.99 -10.29 -7.47
N LEU A 247 -8.97 -8.96 -7.63
CA LEU A 247 -9.86 -8.29 -8.60
C LEU A 247 -9.68 -8.82 -10.04
N PRO A 248 -8.46 -9.01 -10.57
CA PRO A 248 -8.29 -9.61 -11.89
C PRO A 248 -8.88 -11.01 -11.99
N THR A 249 -8.74 -11.84 -10.96
CA THR A 249 -9.32 -13.19 -10.89
C THR A 249 -10.87 -13.15 -10.80
N ILE A 250 -11.43 -12.18 -10.07
CA ILE A 250 -12.90 -11.98 -10.02
C ILE A 250 -13.43 -11.60 -11.42
N ILE A 251 -12.72 -10.76 -12.16
CA ILE A 251 -13.08 -10.37 -13.54
C ILE A 251 -13.00 -11.58 -14.48
N GLU A 252 -11.99 -12.43 -14.30
CA GLU A 252 -11.90 -13.70 -15.04
C GLU A 252 -13.13 -14.57 -14.84
N GLY A 253 -13.58 -14.71 -13.59
CA GLY A 253 -14.79 -15.46 -13.23
C GLY A 253 -16.10 -14.92 -13.83
N PHE A 254 -16.10 -13.73 -14.49
CA PHE A 254 -17.30 -13.21 -15.15
C PHE A 254 -17.75 -14.05 -16.35
N GLN A 255 -16.83 -14.79 -16.97
CA GLN A 255 -17.18 -15.74 -18.01
C GLN A 255 -18.10 -16.85 -17.46
N GLU A 256 -17.72 -17.47 -16.34
CA GLU A 256 -18.51 -18.54 -15.72
C GLU A 256 -19.82 -18.00 -15.13
N THR A 257 -19.77 -16.81 -14.52
CA THR A 257 -20.91 -16.23 -13.79
C THR A 257 -21.93 -15.57 -14.72
N PHE A 258 -21.49 -14.87 -15.77
CA PHE A 258 -22.34 -14.04 -16.64
C PHE A 258 -22.27 -14.42 -18.12
N GLY A 259 -21.48 -15.43 -18.50
CA GLY A 259 -21.24 -15.79 -19.89
C GLY A 259 -20.50 -14.72 -20.69
N THR A 260 -19.76 -13.81 -20.02
CA THR A 260 -19.09 -12.68 -20.66
C THR A 260 -17.58 -12.90 -20.70
N GLU A 261 -17.03 -13.11 -21.89
CA GLU A 261 -15.59 -13.23 -22.11
C GLU A 261 -14.94 -11.87 -22.32
N PHE A 262 -13.81 -11.66 -21.68
CA PHE A 262 -12.95 -10.50 -21.90
C PHE A 262 -11.56 -10.96 -22.32
N ASN A 263 -11.01 -10.34 -23.34
CA ASN A 263 -9.60 -10.53 -23.66
C ASN A 263 -8.69 -9.89 -22.59
N VAL A 264 -7.40 -10.26 -22.58
CA VAL A 264 -6.44 -9.85 -21.54
C VAL A 264 -6.34 -8.33 -21.40
N MET A 265 -6.37 -7.59 -22.53
CA MET A 265 -6.34 -6.12 -22.50
C MET A 265 -7.62 -5.55 -21.88
N GLN A 266 -8.78 -6.12 -22.20
CA GLN A 266 -10.05 -5.71 -21.59
C GLN A 266 -10.08 -5.98 -20.09
N LYS A 267 -9.58 -7.14 -19.62
CA LYS A 267 -9.44 -7.45 -18.19
C LYS A 267 -8.58 -6.40 -17.49
N GLY A 268 -7.46 -5.99 -18.09
CA GLY A 268 -6.62 -4.90 -17.57
C GLY A 268 -7.36 -3.57 -17.48
N LEU A 269 -8.09 -3.18 -18.52
CA LEU A 269 -8.88 -1.95 -18.54
C LEU A 269 -10.01 -1.98 -17.50
N ILE A 270 -10.74 -3.08 -17.38
CA ILE A 270 -11.82 -3.26 -16.40
C ILE A 270 -11.27 -3.19 -14.98
N THR A 271 -10.10 -3.80 -14.72
CA THR A 271 -9.41 -3.71 -13.41
C THR A 271 -9.05 -2.28 -13.04
N ALA A 272 -8.76 -1.41 -14.01
CA ALA A 272 -8.44 0.00 -13.78
C ALA A 272 -9.65 0.85 -13.38
N ILE A 273 -10.86 0.50 -13.86
CA ILE A 273 -12.08 1.30 -13.68
C ILE A 273 -12.35 1.68 -12.22
N PRO A 274 -12.32 0.78 -11.23
CA PRO A 274 -12.59 1.10 -9.84
C PRO A 274 -11.62 2.12 -9.22
N TYR A 275 -10.39 2.19 -9.72
CA TYR A 275 -9.35 3.03 -9.14
C TYR A 275 -9.40 4.48 -9.64
N VAL A 276 -10.08 4.76 -10.74
CA VAL A 276 -10.31 6.15 -11.21
C VAL A 276 -11.17 6.92 -10.21
N PRO A 277 -12.41 6.50 -9.87
CA PRO A 277 -13.19 7.17 -8.85
C PRO A 277 -12.54 7.09 -7.47
N ALA A 278 -11.73 6.05 -7.16
CA ALA A 278 -10.98 5.96 -5.93
C ALA A 278 -9.94 7.08 -5.78
N ALA A 279 -9.20 7.41 -6.85
CA ALA A 279 -8.27 8.54 -6.86
C ALA A 279 -8.99 9.88 -6.66
N ILE A 280 -10.15 10.06 -7.27
CA ILE A 280 -11.01 11.24 -7.09
C ILE A 280 -11.51 11.34 -5.65
N ALA A 281 -12.00 10.24 -5.09
CA ALA A 281 -12.49 10.17 -3.72
C ALA A 281 -11.38 10.49 -2.70
N LEU A 282 -10.18 9.93 -2.89
CA LEU A 282 -9.01 10.24 -2.08
C LEU A 282 -8.76 11.75 -2.01
N TYR A 283 -8.78 12.44 -3.15
CA TYR A 283 -8.51 13.87 -3.19
C TYR A 283 -9.60 14.69 -2.50
N PHE A 284 -10.87 14.50 -2.86
CA PHE A 284 -11.97 15.31 -2.33
C PHE A 284 -12.25 15.02 -0.86
N TRP A 285 -12.16 13.76 -0.43
CA TRP A 285 -12.37 13.38 0.96
C TRP A 285 -11.28 13.90 1.90
N SER A 286 -10.02 13.82 1.46
CA SER A 286 -8.90 14.39 2.20
C SER A 286 -8.94 15.91 2.25
N ARG A 287 -9.41 16.57 1.17
CA ARG A 287 -9.64 18.01 1.14
C ARG A 287 -10.73 18.43 2.13
N ASP A 288 -11.82 17.67 2.22
CA ASP A 288 -12.89 17.92 3.19
C ASP A 288 -12.38 17.76 4.62
N ALA A 289 -11.66 16.70 4.93
CA ALA A 289 -11.01 16.46 6.22
C ALA A 289 -10.03 17.58 6.60
N THR A 290 -9.30 18.13 5.65
CA THR A 290 -8.39 19.27 5.88
C THR A 290 -9.16 20.56 6.17
N ARG A 291 -10.27 20.81 5.45
CA ARG A 291 -11.05 22.05 5.59
C ARG A 291 -11.89 22.08 6.87
N ARG A 292 -12.53 20.95 7.22
CA ARG A 292 -13.45 20.85 8.37
C ARG A 292 -12.75 20.35 9.65
N GLY A 293 -11.46 20.06 9.58
CA GLY A 293 -10.72 19.29 10.57
C GLY A 293 -11.06 17.80 10.49
N LEU A 294 -10.10 16.93 10.79
CA LEU A 294 -10.31 15.48 10.79
C LEU A 294 -11.32 15.09 11.88
N LYS A 295 -12.42 14.50 11.46
CA LYS A 295 -13.48 13.96 12.35
C LYS A 295 -13.54 12.45 12.24
N THR A 296 -14.04 11.78 13.25
CA THR A 296 -14.21 10.32 13.32
C THR A 296 -14.90 9.75 12.09
N TRP A 297 -15.92 10.42 11.58
CA TRP A 297 -16.69 9.97 10.43
C TRP A 297 -15.90 9.90 9.12
N HIS A 298 -14.79 10.66 8.98
CA HIS A 298 -13.91 10.58 7.79
C HIS A 298 -13.24 9.21 7.66
N ILE A 299 -13.23 8.40 8.72
CA ILE A 299 -12.69 7.05 8.72
C ILE A 299 -13.79 6.01 8.89
N VAL A 300 -14.77 6.26 9.76
CA VAL A 300 -15.87 5.31 10.06
C VAL A 300 -16.78 5.09 8.85
N ILE A 301 -17.21 6.17 8.17
CA ILE A 301 -18.09 6.03 6.98
C ILE A 301 -17.40 5.21 5.88
N PRO A 302 -16.16 5.53 5.45
CA PRO A 302 -15.46 4.69 4.49
C PRO A 302 -15.31 3.24 4.95
N ALA A 303 -15.00 2.98 6.22
CA ALA A 303 -14.85 1.63 6.73
C ALA A 303 -16.16 0.83 6.62
N ILE A 304 -17.31 1.42 6.99
CA ILE A 304 -18.64 0.78 6.88
C ILE A 304 -19.01 0.57 5.41
N VAL A 305 -18.81 1.60 4.58
CA VAL A 305 -19.12 1.51 3.14
C VAL A 305 -18.31 0.38 2.48
N GLY A 306 -17.01 0.30 2.74
CA GLY A 306 -16.18 -0.78 2.22
C GLY A 306 -16.54 -2.15 2.77
N ALA A 307 -16.88 -2.23 4.08
CA ALA A 307 -17.30 -3.48 4.72
C ALA A 307 -18.56 -4.09 4.09
N VAL A 308 -19.50 -3.23 3.69
CA VAL A 308 -20.76 -3.67 3.08
C VAL A 308 -20.61 -3.88 1.57
N SER A 309 -19.93 -2.97 0.87
CA SER A 309 -19.86 -3.01 -0.60
C SER A 309 -19.05 -4.19 -1.11
N ILE A 310 -17.96 -4.61 -0.44
CA ILE A 310 -17.10 -5.65 -0.99
C ILE A 310 -17.80 -7.04 -1.08
N PRO A 311 -18.48 -7.55 -0.04
CA PRO A 311 -19.24 -8.78 -0.21
C PRO A 311 -20.46 -8.59 -1.12
N LEU A 312 -21.10 -7.41 -1.10
CA LEU A 312 -22.27 -7.12 -1.93
C LEU A 312 -21.96 -7.20 -3.42
N ALA A 313 -20.75 -6.88 -3.84
CA ALA A 313 -20.33 -6.94 -5.24
C ALA A 313 -20.51 -8.33 -5.86
N LEU A 314 -20.39 -9.39 -5.07
CA LEU A 314 -20.52 -10.78 -5.55
C LEU A 314 -21.97 -11.26 -5.74
N PHE A 315 -22.94 -10.48 -5.26
CA PHE A 315 -24.38 -10.75 -5.49
C PHE A 315 -24.97 -9.90 -6.61
N ALA A 316 -24.11 -9.12 -7.30
CA ALA A 316 -24.56 -8.36 -8.46
C ALA A 316 -24.91 -9.30 -9.63
N ASN A 317 -25.89 -8.89 -10.41
CA ASN A 317 -26.42 -9.68 -11.53
C ASN A 317 -25.83 -9.32 -12.90
N SER A 318 -24.77 -8.52 -12.91
CA SER A 318 -24.06 -8.14 -14.13
C SER A 318 -22.62 -7.68 -13.85
N PRO A 319 -21.68 -7.86 -14.82
CA PRO A 319 -20.32 -7.39 -14.69
C PRO A 319 -20.22 -5.91 -14.37
N ALA A 320 -21.03 -5.07 -15.03
CA ALA A 320 -21.02 -3.62 -14.84
C ALA A 320 -21.41 -3.24 -13.40
N LEU A 321 -22.45 -3.87 -12.84
CA LEU A 321 -22.87 -3.62 -11.47
C LEU A 321 -21.82 -4.10 -10.45
N THR A 322 -21.23 -5.28 -10.68
CA THR A 322 -20.13 -5.80 -9.86
C THR A 322 -18.99 -4.79 -9.80
N ILE A 323 -18.50 -4.31 -10.95
CA ILE A 323 -17.41 -3.34 -11.04
C ILE A 323 -17.79 -2.00 -10.40
N ALA A 324 -19.04 -1.54 -10.57
CA ALA A 324 -19.51 -0.32 -9.92
C ALA A 324 -19.50 -0.43 -8.39
N ILE A 325 -19.93 -1.56 -7.83
CA ILE A 325 -19.90 -1.79 -6.38
C ILE A 325 -18.46 -1.94 -5.88
N ILE A 326 -17.59 -2.61 -6.61
CA ILE A 326 -16.15 -2.70 -6.30
C ILE A 326 -15.50 -1.30 -6.34
N ALA A 327 -15.93 -0.42 -7.25
CA ALA A 327 -15.46 0.96 -7.29
C ALA A 327 -15.82 1.72 -5.99
N VAL A 328 -17.01 1.48 -5.43
CA VAL A 328 -17.39 2.04 -4.13
C VAL A 328 -16.46 1.52 -3.01
N THR A 329 -16.10 0.25 -3.02
CA THR A 329 -15.13 -0.32 -2.08
C THR A 329 -13.76 0.33 -2.21
N ALA A 330 -13.26 0.49 -3.44
CA ALA A 330 -11.98 1.14 -3.70
C ALA A 330 -12.00 2.62 -3.24
N MET A 331 -13.08 3.36 -3.56
CA MET A 331 -13.29 4.73 -3.07
C MET A 331 -13.22 4.79 -1.54
N ALA A 332 -13.87 3.87 -0.84
CA ALA A 332 -13.89 3.80 0.62
C ALA A 332 -12.48 3.60 1.19
N ILE A 333 -11.71 2.63 0.68
CA ILE A 333 -10.36 2.34 1.13
C ILE A 333 -9.44 3.55 0.91
N PHE A 334 -9.43 4.11 -0.29
CA PHE A 334 -8.53 5.22 -0.63
C PHE A 334 -8.94 6.55 0.00
N ALA A 335 -10.21 6.78 0.32
CA ALA A 335 -10.67 7.93 1.09
C ALA A 335 -10.19 7.86 2.55
N ALA A 336 -10.14 6.68 3.16
CA ALA A 336 -9.77 6.52 4.56
C ALA A 336 -8.26 6.61 4.81
N LEU A 337 -7.43 6.00 3.96
CA LEU A 337 -6.00 5.78 4.21
C LEU A 337 -5.19 7.06 4.48
N PRO A 338 -5.26 8.14 3.68
CA PRO A 338 -4.53 9.37 3.96
C PRO A 338 -4.97 10.03 5.27
N ASN A 339 -6.28 10.00 5.54
CA ASN A 339 -6.86 10.60 6.74
C ASN A 339 -6.50 9.81 8.01
N PHE A 340 -6.38 8.49 7.89
CA PHE A 340 -5.93 7.64 8.99
C PHE A 340 -4.54 8.05 9.49
N TRP A 341 -3.56 8.30 8.60
CA TRP A 341 -2.20 8.63 8.98
C TRP A 341 -2.03 9.96 9.71
N THR A 342 -3.06 10.81 9.72
CA THR A 342 -3.06 12.02 10.55
C THR A 342 -3.40 11.73 12.01
N LEU A 343 -4.00 10.58 12.34
CA LEU A 343 -4.39 10.24 13.72
C LEU A 343 -3.21 9.97 14.65
N PRO A 344 -2.21 9.12 14.29
CA PRO A 344 -1.07 8.86 15.16
C PRO A 344 -0.34 10.15 15.57
N THR A 345 -0.22 11.11 14.66
CA THR A 345 0.50 12.37 14.88
C THR A 345 -0.22 13.33 15.83
N GLN A 346 -1.50 13.10 16.13
CA GLN A 346 -2.28 13.95 17.04
C GLN A 346 -1.99 13.70 18.52
N PHE A 347 -1.43 12.55 18.87
CA PHE A 347 -1.19 12.17 20.26
C PHE A 347 0.18 11.50 20.51
N LEU A 348 0.90 11.14 19.46
CA LEU A 348 2.26 10.62 19.55
C LEU A 348 3.23 11.72 19.11
N THR A 349 4.22 12.00 19.96
CA THR A 349 5.27 12.99 19.70
C THR A 349 6.66 12.38 19.88
N GLY A 350 7.66 12.96 19.27
CA GLY A 350 9.07 12.55 19.42
C GLY A 350 9.32 11.08 19.04
N ALA A 351 10.15 10.40 19.82
CA ALA A 351 10.54 9.00 19.58
C ALA A 351 9.36 8.02 19.69
N ALA A 352 8.35 8.30 20.54
CA ALA A 352 7.14 7.47 20.64
C ALA A 352 6.29 7.54 19.36
N ALA A 353 6.28 8.68 18.67
CA ALA A 353 5.60 8.80 17.38
C ALA A 353 6.25 7.89 16.34
N ALA A 354 7.57 7.91 16.23
CA ALA A 354 8.30 7.06 15.29
C ALA A 354 8.04 5.56 15.57
N ALA A 355 8.13 5.13 16.84
CA ALA A 355 7.89 3.76 17.23
C ALA A 355 6.43 3.32 17.03
N GLY A 356 5.47 4.18 17.38
CA GLY A 356 4.05 3.90 17.20
C GLY A 356 3.67 3.80 15.72
N ILE A 357 4.17 4.70 14.88
CA ILE A 357 3.98 4.65 13.41
C ILE A 357 4.60 3.37 12.84
N ALA A 358 5.81 3.01 13.28
CA ALA A 358 6.46 1.77 12.84
C ALA A 358 5.64 0.53 13.23
N LEU A 359 5.14 0.45 14.47
CA LEU A 359 4.28 -0.65 14.91
C LEU A 359 2.99 -0.74 14.08
N ILE A 360 2.31 0.39 13.86
CA ILE A 360 1.10 0.47 13.04
C ILE A 360 1.38 -0.03 11.62
N ASN A 361 2.49 0.41 11.02
CA ASN A 361 2.88 0.00 9.67
C ASN A 361 3.23 -1.49 9.59
N THR A 362 3.95 -2.01 10.58
CA THR A 362 4.31 -3.44 10.66
C THR A 362 3.05 -4.32 10.74
N VAL A 363 2.11 -3.97 11.62
CA VAL A 363 0.82 -4.70 11.74
C VAL A 363 0.01 -4.58 10.45
N GLY A 364 0.00 -3.40 9.80
CA GLY A 364 -0.62 -3.24 8.49
C GLY A 364 0.03 -4.12 7.41
N ASN A 365 1.35 -4.22 7.38
CA ASN A 365 2.05 -5.10 6.44
C ASN A 365 1.78 -6.60 6.71
N LEU A 366 1.47 -7.00 7.96
CA LEU A 366 0.96 -8.35 8.25
C LEU A 366 -0.41 -8.60 7.60
N ALA A 367 -1.26 -7.57 7.44
CA ALA A 367 -2.47 -7.68 6.63
C ALA A 367 -2.14 -7.97 5.15
N GLY A 368 -1.04 -7.42 4.64
CA GLY A 368 -0.54 -7.73 3.30
C GLY A 368 -0.19 -9.20 3.09
N PHE A 369 0.28 -9.89 4.14
CA PHE A 369 0.44 -11.35 4.11
C PHE A 369 -0.89 -12.08 4.29
N SER A 370 -1.64 -11.73 5.34
CA SER A 370 -2.82 -12.52 5.74
C SER A 370 -3.99 -12.35 4.75
N ALA A 371 -4.17 -11.19 4.13
CA ALA A 371 -5.28 -10.97 3.21
C ALA A 371 -5.25 -11.90 1.99
N PRO A 372 -4.18 -11.94 1.17
CA PRO A 372 -4.16 -12.84 0.03
C PRO A 372 -4.13 -14.31 0.45
N TYR A 373 -3.39 -14.66 1.51
CA TYR A 373 -3.31 -16.04 1.97
C TYR A 373 -4.66 -16.57 2.48
N ILE A 374 -5.32 -15.85 3.38
CA ILE A 374 -6.63 -16.27 3.92
C ILE A 374 -7.69 -16.26 2.81
N THR A 375 -7.68 -15.24 1.94
CA THR A 375 -8.62 -15.19 0.81
C THR A 375 -8.48 -16.41 -0.10
N GLY A 376 -7.25 -16.77 -0.48
CA GLY A 376 -6.99 -17.94 -1.31
C GLY A 376 -7.32 -19.26 -0.61
N ALA A 377 -6.88 -19.41 0.65
CA ALA A 377 -7.12 -20.62 1.44
C ALA A 377 -8.63 -20.86 1.67
N VAL A 378 -9.39 -19.82 2.01
CA VAL A 378 -10.85 -19.93 2.19
C VAL A 378 -11.55 -20.16 0.86
N ALA A 379 -11.09 -19.57 -0.23
CA ALA A 379 -11.63 -19.83 -1.56
C ALA A 379 -11.47 -21.31 -1.96
N ASP A 380 -10.32 -21.91 -1.68
CA ASP A 380 -10.07 -23.34 -1.91
C ASP A 380 -10.92 -24.23 -0.98
N LEU A 381 -11.11 -23.84 0.28
CA LEU A 381 -11.95 -24.60 1.23
C LEU A 381 -13.45 -24.55 0.87
N THR A 382 -13.88 -23.51 0.18
CA THR A 382 -15.29 -23.29 -0.19
C THR A 382 -15.57 -23.55 -1.67
N LYS A 383 -14.65 -24.21 -2.39
CA LYS A 383 -14.81 -24.50 -3.81
C LYS A 383 -16.01 -25.38 -4.10
N VAL A 384 -16.60 -25.16 -5.28
CA VAL A 384 -17.70 -25.98 -5.84
C VAL A 384 -17.13 -26.70 -7.06
N GLY A 385 -17.06 -28.03 -6.98
CA GLY A 385 -16.27 -28.81 -7.93
C GLY A 385 -14.77 -28.39 -7.80
N ASP A 386 -14.17 -27.99 -8.89
CA ASP A 386 -12.77 -27.52 -8.93
C ASP A 386 -12.64 -25.99 -8.89
N THR A 387 -13.78 -25.24 -8.91
CA THR A 387 -13.77 -23.76 -8.96
C THR A 387 -13.75 -23.15 -7.57
N PRO A 388 -12.69 -22.37 -7.20
CA PRO A 388 -12.61 -21.65 -5.94
C PRO A 388 -13.72 -20.61 -5.80
N GLN A 389 -14.29 -20.46 -4.59
CA GLN A 389 -15.38 -19.52 -4.32
C GLN A 389 -14.92 -18.33 -3.48
N TYR A 390 -15.21 -17.12 -3.94
CA TYR A 390 -14.76 -15.88 -3.28
C TYR A 390 -15.82 -15.22 -2.38
N VAL A 391 -17.01 -15.75 -2.27
CA VAL A 391 -18.10 -15.17 -1.46
C VAL A 391 -17.69 -15.09 0.01
N VAL A 392 -17.31 -16.21 0.63
CA VAL A 392 -16.90 -16.24 2.04
C VAL A 392 -15.64 -15.40 2.29
N PRO A 393 -14.58 -15.49 1.49
CA PRO A 393 -13.44 -14.59 1.61
C PRO A 393 -13.80 -13.11 1.64
N MET A 394 -14.71 -12.63 0.78
CA MET A 394 -15.09 -11.23 0.75
C MET A 394 -15.91 -10.79 1.97
N PHE A 395 -16.70 -11.69 2.60
CA PHE A 395 -17.30 -11.42 3.90
C PHE A 395 -16.25 -11.27 5.01
N ILE A 396 -15.16 -12.04 4.96
CA ILE A 396 -14.03 -11.87 5.90
C ILE A 396 -13.38 -10.51 5.71
N VAL A 397 -13.14 -10.08 4.47
CA VAL A 397 -12.64 -8.73 4.17
C VAL A 397 -13.57 -7.66 4.74
N GLY A 398 -14.87 -7.77 4.48
CA GLY A 398 -15.89 -6.88 5.03
C GLY A 398 -15.86 -6.85 6.56
N GLY A 399 -15.69 -8.01 7.20
CA GLY A 399 -15.56 -8.17 8.65
C GLY A 399 -14.38 -7.38 9.22
N PHE A 400 -13.20 -7.47 8.62
CA PHE A 400 -12.03 -6.69 9.07
C PHE A 400 -12.22 -5.18 8.89
N MET A 401 -12.85 -4.74 7.81
CA MET A 401 -13.21 -3.33 7.64
C MET A 401 -14.25 -2.86 8.66
N MET A 402 -15.23 -3.70 9.02
CA MET A 402 -16.21 -3.40 10.06
C MET A 402 -15.56 -3.32 11.45
N ILE A 403 -14.58 -4.18 11.74
CA ILE A 403 -13.76 -4.08 12.95
C ILE A 403 -13.03 -2.73 12.98
N SER A 404 -12.47 -2.27 11.86
CA SER A 404 -11.84 -0.95 11.77
C SER A 404 -12.81 0.19 12.11
N ALA A 405 -14.04 0.14 11.59
CA ALA A 405 -15.09 1.12 11.92
C ALA A 405 -15.40 1.12 13.41
N THR A 406 -15.61 -0.06 14.00
CA THR A 406 -15.95 -0.25 15.40
C THR A 406 -14.84 0.27 16.32
N LEU A 407 -13.59 -0.12 16.06
CA LEU A 407 -12.43 0.34 16.82
C LEU A 407 -12.24 1.86 16.72
N MET A 408 -12.52 2.45 15.57
CA MET A 408 -12.44 3.90 15.40
C MET A 408 -13.51 4.64 16.23
N VAL A 409 -14.72 4.11 16.31
CA VAL A 409 -15.78 4.66 17.19
C VAL A 409 -15.38 4.55 18.66
N ILE A 410 -14.84 3.40 19.09
CA ILE A 410 -14.36 3.20 20.47
C ILE A 410 -13.25 4.21 20.80
N LEU A 411 -12.26 4.35 19.90
CA LEU A 411 -11.16 5.29 20.07
C LEU A 411 -11.63 6.74 20.22
N SER A 412 -12.63 7.14 19.43
CA SER A 412 -13.20 8.49 19.49
C SER A 412 -13.93 8.77 20.80
N LYS A 413 -14.68 7.80 21.31
CA LYS A 413 -15.38 7.91 22.61
C LYS A 413 -14.38 8.04 23.78
N GLN A 414 -13.29 7.30 23.76
CA GLN A 414 -12.23 7.41 24.78
C GLN A 414 -11.56 8.79 24.79
N ARG A 415 -11.43 9.42 23.62
CA ARG A 415 -10.92 10.79 23.50
C ARG A 415 -11.87 11.81 24.13
N SER A 416 -13.15 11.78 23.74
CA SER A 416 -14.17 12.67 24.27
C SER A 416 -14.31 12.57 25.79
N SER A 417 -14.29 11.34 26.34
CA SER A 417 -14.39 11.12 27.79
C SER A 417 -13.18 11.66 28.57
N ARG A 418 -11.98 11.68 27.98
CA ARG A 418 -10.79 12.30 28.61
C ARG A 418 -10.85 13.82 28.57
N GLU A 419 -11.22 14.39 27.42
CA GLU A 419 -11.37 15.85 27.29
C GLU A 419 -12.40 16.40 28.29
N LEU A 420 -13.50 15.68 28.51
CA LEU A 420 -14.52 16.04 29.52
C LEU A 420 -13.99 15.92 30.97
N ARG A 421 -13.17 14.91 31.29
CA ARG A 421 -12.55 14.75 32.60
C ARG A 421 -11.55 15.87 32.91
N VAL A 422 -10.65 16.18 31.95
CA VAL A 422 -9.70 17.29 32.12
C VAL A 422 -10.42 18.61 32.33
N SER A 423 -11.46 18.91 31.53
CA SER A 423 -12.28 20.11 31.72
C SER A 423 -13.01 20.14 33.06
N HIS A 424 -13.43 19.00 33.58
CA HIS A 424 -14.10 18.93 34.91
C HIS A 424 -13.09 19.09 36.04
N ASP A 425 -11.92 18.52 35.96
CA ASP A 425 -10.83 18.64 36.94
C ASP A 425 -10.29 20.08 36.99
N ASP A 426 -10.15 20.75 35.84
CA ASP A 426 -9.81 22.17 35.74
C ASP A 426 -10.87 23.08 36.39
N LEU A 427 -12.16 22.77 36.21
CA LEU A 427 -13.26 23.51 36.79
C LEU A 427 -13.43 23.27 38.32
N THR A 428 -13.00 22.11 38.81
CA THR A 428 -13.12 21.71 40.24
C THR A 428 -11.86 21.98 41.04
N GLY A 429 -10.78 22.52 40.44
CA GLY A 429 -9.53 22.87 41.12
C GLY A 429 -8.75 21.67 41.67
N LYS A 430 -9.06 20.45 41.24
CA LYS A 430 -8.32 19.23 41.59
C LYS A 430 -7.12 19.02 40.71
N THR A 431 -6.16 19.96 40.70
CA THR A 431 -4.82 19.73 40.24
C THR A 431 -4.02 19.00 41.32
N ARG A 432 -3.50 17.79 40.96
CA ARG A 432 -2.46 17.10 41.74
C ARG A 432 -1.11 17.64 41.38
#